data_168fb93a2f390d5718657d4d4fb41352
#
_entry.id   168fb93a2f390d5718657d4d4fb41352
#
_cell.length_a   1.000
_cell.length_b   1.000
_cell.length_c   1.000
_cell.angle_alpha   90.00
_cell.angle_beta   90.00
_cell.angle_gamma   90.00
#
_symmetry.space_group_name_H-M   'P 1'
#
loop_
_entity.id
_entity.type
_entity.pdbx_description
1 polymer ?
#
loop_
_entity_poly.entity_id
_entity_poly.type
_entity_poly.pdbx_seq_one_letter_code
_entity_poly.pdbx_strand_id
1 'polypeptide(L)'
;MMAKVSTDTVQEFKALRDEILRGDLKPFYLLFGKEHYYIDELARLLQEQVVPPEERDFGQLVYFGADVTANQVVSAARQFPMMTARQLVMVKEAQMMKKVEDIGLYFEGIQPTTVLVVCYKTNNDPTKSGKNIDKRSTFYKQAKKFGAVFESNPIPDYRIARWIDSYVSELGLRIAPDAAALLAEFSGSELQKLALTVDKLRKVLPEDRQRIELQDIEENVGVSRDYSAFELTKALSLKDSVKAFRIVHFFADSPKRFPIQMTMAALSGHFIRLLRYHALLMSGAQRSDILAQLGINPYFAGEYETAVRNYPVRKVMQVISLLKEYDQRSKSGTRGEASDGDLLQELTAKILA
;
A
#
# COMPACT_ATOMS: atom_id res chain seq x y z
N MET A 1 -9.49 23.20 16.99
CA MET A 1 -8.99 21.84 17.23
C MET A 1 -8.11 21.51 16.02
N MET A 2 -6.79 21.67 16.14
CA MET A 2 -5.85 21.46 15.04
C MET A 2 -5.83 19.95 14.71
N ALA A 3 -6.17 19.61 13.47
CA ALA A 3 -5.99 18.25 12.95
C ALA A 3 -4.51 17.87 13.12
N LYS A 4 -4.24 16.79 13.87
CA LYS A 4 -2.93 16.18 13.95
C LYS A 4 -2.46 15.89 12.53
N VAL A 5 -1.36 16.53 12.13
CA VAL A 5 -0.63 16.19 10.91
C VAL A 5 -0.36 14.69 10.99
N SER A 6 -1.00 13.92 10.13
CA SER A 6 -0.67 12.52 9.91
C SER A 6 0.76 12.52 9.37
N THR A 7 1.71 12.16 10.21
CA THR A 7 3.10 11.94 9.79
C THR A 7 3.08 10.91 8.66
N ASP A 8 3.79 11.21 7.59
CA ASP A 8 3.80 10.37 6.39
C ASP A 8 4.56 9.07 6.70
N THR A 9 3.86 7.93 6.73
CA THR A 9 4.44 6.59 6.99
C THR A 9 5.72 6.35 6.20
N VAL A 10 5.78 6.81 4.95
CA VAL A 10 6.97 6.66 4.09
C VAL A 10 8.16 7.43 4.65
N GLN A 11 7.93 8.65 5.13
CA GLN A 11 9.00 9.49 5.69
C GLN A 11 9.49 8.93 7.04
N GLU A 12 8.57 8.49 7.91
CA GLU A 12 8.93 7.85 9.19
C GLU A 12 9.70 6.55 8.96
N PHE A 13 9.27 5.73 7.99
CA PHE A 13 10.00 4.52 7.60
C PHE A 13 11.42 4.83 7.15
N LYS A 14 11.61 5.80 6.23
CA LYS A 14 12.94 6.19 5.74
C LYS A 14 13.83 6.69 6.87
N ALA A 15 13.32 7.55 7.74
CA ALA A 15 14.07 8.07 8.88
C ALA A 15 14.54 6.94 9.82
N LEU A 16 13.64 6.02 10.19
CA LEU A 16 13.97 4.90 11.07
C LEU A 16 14.93 3.90 10.40
N ARG A 17 14.74 3.62 9.09
CA ARG A 17 15.65 2.81 8.30
C ARG A 17 17.07 3.39 8.32
N ASP A 18 17.19 4.69 8.08
CA ASP A 18 18.48 5.37 8.02
C ASP A 18 19.16 5.43 9.41
N GLU A 19 18.40 5.52 10.52
CA GLU A 19 18.92 5.37 11.88
C GLU A 19 19.51 3.96 12.09
N ILE A 20 18.78 2.93 11.72
CA ILE A 20 19.23 1.53 11.86
C ILE A 20 20.48 1.28 11.03
N LEU A 21 20.54 1.77 9.78
CA LEU A 21 21.70 1.61 8.90
C LEU A 21 22.96 2.33 9.42
N ARG A 22 22.80 3.44 10.17
CA ARG A 22 23.92 4.10 10.84
C ARG A 22 24.39 3.41 12.13
N GLY A 23 23.67 2.35 12.57
CA GLY A 23 23.96 1.67 13.83
C GLY A 23 23.38 2.35 15.07
N ASP A 24 22.50 3.35 14.92
CA ASP A 24 21.81 4.05 16.01
C ASP A 24 20.68 3.18 16.57
N LEU A 25 21.03 1.99 17.08
CA LEU A 25 20.07 1.01 17.52
C LEU A 25 19.45 1.38 18.87
N LYS A 26 18.11 1.28 18.95
CA LYS A 26 17.38 1.43 20.22
C LYS A 26 17.22 0.06 20.90
N PRO A 27 17.11 0.03 22.23
CA PRO A 27 16.96 -1.24 22.97
C PRO A 27 15.60 -1.90 22.75
N PHE A 28 14.62 -1.16 22.20
CA PHE A 28 13.27 -1.64 21.97
C PHE A 28 12.68 -1.04 20.68
N TYR A 29 12.02 -1.88 19.89
CA TYR A 29 11.25 -1.47 18.70
C TYR A 29 9.83 -2.02 18.77
N LEU A 30 8.84 -1.15 18.65
CA LEU A 30 7.44 -1.51 18.43
C LEU A 30 7.07 -1.13 16.99
N LEU A 31 7.02 -2.13 16.11
CA LEU A 31 6.63 -1.99 14.71
C LEU A 31 5.20 -2.49 14.56
N PHE A 32 4.24 -1.59 14.32
CA PHE A 32 2.83 -2.00 14.30
C PHE A 32 2.03 -1.26 13.23
N GLY A 33 0.91 -1.82 12.81
CA GLY A 33 0.00 -1.15 11.89
C GLY A 33 -0.60 -2.04 10.83
N LYS A 34 -1.29 -1.40 9.89
CA LYS A 34 -2.08 -2.06 8.83
C LYS A 34 -1.30 -2.31 7.55
N GLU A 35 -0.24 -1.54 7.28
CA GLU A 35 0.64 -1.78 6.15
C GLU A 35 1.79 -2.67 6.59
N HIS A 36 1.71 -3.94 6.22
CA HIS A 36 2.64 -4.95 6.71
C HIS A 36 4.02 -4.87 6.05
N TYR A 37 4.10 -4.35 4.83
CA TYR A 37 5.34 -4.23 4.07
C TYR A 37 6.46 -3.54 4.85
N TYR A 38 6.18 -2.36 5.44
CA TYR A 38 7.21 -1.63 6.17
C TYR A 38 7.60 -2.27 7.49
N ILE A 39 6.65 -2.99 8.14
CA ILE A 39 6.94 -3.76 9.36
C ILE A 39 7.95 -4.87 9.02
N ASP A 40 7.69 -5.61 7.93
CA ASP A 40 8.54 -6.73 7.51
C ASP A 40 9.91 -6.23 7.03
N GLU A 41 9.99 -5.10 6.31
CA GLU A 41 11.25 -4.51 5.86
C GLU A 41 12.12 -4.01 7.03
N LEU A 42 11.53 -3.31 8.01
CA LEU A 42 12.28 -2.90 9.21
C LEU A 42 12.72 -4.10 10.06
N ALA A 43 11.86 -5.13 10.19
CA ALA A 43 12.20 -6.35 10.90
C ALA A 43 13.37 -7.09 10.23
N ARG A 44 13.34 -7.21 8.88
CA ARG A 44 14.43 -7.80 8.10
C ARG A 44 15.73 -7.01 8.28
N LEU A 45 15.66 -5.69 8.18
CA LEU A 45 16.81 -4.82 8.37
C LEU A 45 17.43 -4.96 9.77
N LEU A 46 16.61 -4.99 10.82
CA LEU A 46 17.09 -5.23 12.19
C LEU A 46 17.75 -6.60 12.34
N GLN A 47 17.22 -7.65 11.71
CA GLN A 47 17.86 -8.97 11.69
C GLN A 47 19.24 -8.93 11.00
N GLU A 48 19.41 -8.09 10.00
CA GLU A 48 20.67 -7.94 9.27
C GLU A 48 21.71 -7.09 10.01
N GLN A 49 21.27 -6.08 10.75
CA GLN A 49 22.15 -5.05 11.34
C GLN A 49 22.50 -5.26 12.81
N VAL A 50 21.66 -5.96 13.60
CA VAL A 50 21.89 -6.09 15.05
C VAL A 50 22.97 -7.10 15.36
N VAL A 51 23.00 -8.22 14.62
CA VAL A 51 23.96 -9.32 14.84
C VAL A 51 24.65 -9.66 13.52
N PRO A 52 25.99 -9.72 13.51
CA PRO A 52 26.77 -10.12 12.33
C PRO A 52 26.33 -11.50 11.79
N PRO A 53 26.44 -11.75 10.48
CA PRO A 53 25.97 -12.98 9.86
C PRO A 53 26.51 -14.27 10.52
N GLU A 54 27.78 -14.26 10.89
CA GLU A 54 28.50 -15.38 11.53
C GLU A 54 28.07 -15.66 12.97
N GLU A 55 27.43 -14.71 13.63
CA GLU A 55 26.99 -14.80 15.04
C GLU A 55 25.47 -15.05 15.17
N ARG A 56 24.73 -15.10 14.06
CA ARG A 56 23.24 -15.11 14.10
C ARG A 56 22.66 -16.33 14.79
N ASP A 57 23.29 -17.47 14.67
CA ASP A 57 22.81 -18.72 15.27
C ASP A 57 22.77 -18.66 16.80
N PHE A 58 23.60 -17.80 17.41
CA PHE A 58 23.68 -17.61 18.86
C PHE A 58 23.09 -16.27 19.33
N GLY A 59 23.12 -15.27 18.46
CA GLY A 59 22.73 -13.89 18.78
C GLY A 59 21.32 -13.50 18.36
N GLN A 60 20.58 -14.36 17.63
CA GLN A 60 19.22 -14.04 17.18
C GLN A 60 18.21 -15.05 17.71
N LEU A 61 17.21 -14.54 18.45
CA LEU A 61 16.06 -15.30 18.91
C LEU A 61 14.81 -14.76 18.23
N VAL A 62 14.23 -15.52 17.31
CA VAL A 62 13.03 -15.14 16.57
C VAL A 62 11.87 -16.01 17.00
N TYR A 63 10.86 -15.40 17.62
CA TYR A 63 9.65 -16.05 18.08
C TYR A 63 8.45 -15.65 17.23
N PHE A 64 7.43 -16.52 17.19
CA PHE A 64 6.10 -16.16 16.70
C PHE A 64 5.14 -15.97 17.85
N GLY A 65 4.30 -14.94 17.78
CA GLY A 65 3.41 -14.57 18.89
C GLY A 65 2.43 -15.67 19.34
N ALA A 66 2.08 -16.62 18.45
CA ALA A 66 1.24 -17.77 18.79
C ALA A 66 1.96 -18.80 19.67
N ASP A 67 3.30 -18.87 19.61
CA ASP A 67 4.10 -19.98 20.17
C ASP A 67 4.73 -19.60 21.52
N VAL A 68 4.67 -18.31 21.92
CA VAL A 68 5.36 -17.82 23.11
C VAL A 68 4.46 -16.92 23.96
N THR A 69 4.82 -16.82 25.22
CA THR A 69 4.23 -15.88 26.17
C THR A 69 5.11 -14.64 26.33
N ALA A 70 4.52 -13.51 26.76
CA ALA A 70 5.27 -12.30 27.04
C ALA A 70 6.39 -12.52 28.07
N ASN A 71 6.16 -13.33 29.09
CA ASN A 71 7.17 -13.64 30.11
C ASN A 71 8.39 -14.40 29.53
N GLN A 72 8.18 -15.33 28.60
CA GLN A 72 9.28 -16.02 27.94
C GLN A 72 10.12 -15.05 27.10
N VAL A 73 9.47 -14.15 26.36
CA VAL A 73 10.13 -13.10 25.57
C VAL A 73 10.95 -12.16 26.48
N VAL A 74 10.35 -11.68 27.57
CA VAL A 74 11.01 -10.80 28.53
C VAL A 74 12.21 -11.50 29.19
N SER A 75 12.04 -12.77 29.57
CA SER A 75 13.13 -13.57 30.15
C SER A 75 14.29 -13.71 29.16
N ALA A 76 14.01 -14.05 27.91
CA ALA A 76 15.04 -14.15 26.87
C ALA A 76 15.73 -12.79 26.61
N ALA A 77 14.95 -11.70 26.58
CA ALA A 77 15.49 -10.36 26.34
C ALA A 77 16.35 -9.81 27.49
N ARG A 78 16.17 -10.31 28.72
CA ARG A 78 16.95 -9.93 29.89
C ARG A 78 18.24 -10.75 30.07
N GLN A 79 18.41 -11.83 29.32
CA GLN A 79 19.64 -12.62 29.37
C GLN A 79 20.79 -11.85 28.71
N PHE A 80 22.02 -12.07 29.23
CA PHE A 80 23.21 -11.57 28.56
C PHE A 80 23.56 -12.48 27.38
N PRO A 81 23.93 -11.92 26.22
CA PRO A 81 24.44 -12.71 25.11
C PRO A 81 25.72 -13.43 25.55
N MET A 82 25.78 -14.74 25.29
CA MET A 82 26.92 -15.54 25.75
C MET A 82 28.10 -15.56 24.78
N MET A 83 27.86 -15.39 23.49
CA MET A 83 28.87 -15.54 22.42
C MET A 83 28.88 -14.39 21.42
N THR A 84 28.08 -13.36 21.65
CA THR A 84 27.94 -12.22 20.75
C THR A 84 28.00 -10.91 21.54
N ALA A 85 28.42 -9.82 20.90
CA ALA A 85 28.44 -8.51 21.55
C ALA A 85 27.02 -7.97 21.83
N ARG A 86 26.06 -8.34 21.00
CA ARG A 86 24.63 -7.97 21.11
C ARG A 86 23.76 -9.15 20.74
N GLN A 87 22.55 -9.17 21.27
CA GLN A 87 21.51 -10.12 20.83
C GLN A 87 20.28 -9.38 20.27
N LEU A 88 19.62 -10.03 19.33
CA LEU A 88 18.31 -9.67 18.84
C LEU A 88 17.27 -10.64 19.40
N VAL A 89 16.26 -10.12 20.05
CA VAL A 89 15.05 -10.89 20.41
C VAL A 89 13.89 -10.30 19.62
N MET A 90 13.31 -11.08 18.71
CA MET A 90 12.25 -10.60 17.81
C MET A 90 10.98 -11.44 17.99
N VAL A 91 9.86 -10.76 18.11
CA VAL A 91 8.52 -11.40 18.12
C VAL A 91 7.81 -11.01 16.83
N LYS A 92 7.67 -11.95 15.91
CA LYS A 92 6.85 -11.82 14.71
C LYS A 92 5.40 -12.22 15.03
N GLU A 93 4.45 -11.64 14.30
CA GLU A 93 3.01 -11.89 14.48
C GLU A 93 2.56 -11.72 15.95
N ALA A 94 3.07 -10.67 16.62
CA ALA A 94 2.81 -10.41 18.03
C ALA A 94 1.30 -10.21 18.35
N GLN A 95 0.45 -9.91 17.36
CA GLN A 95 -1.00 -9.86 17.50
C GLN A 95 -1.64 -11.21 17.85
N MET A 96 -0.92 -12.31 17.65
CA MET A 96 -1.36 -13.65 18.04
C MET A 96 -1.02 -13.99 19.50
N MET A 97 -0.17 -13.18 20.14
CA MET A 97 0.22 -13.37 21.53
C MET A 97 -0.90 -12.96 22.49
N LYS A 98 -1.16 -13.77 23.49
CA LYS A 98 -2.05 -13.40 24.58
C LYS A 98 -1.36 -12.34 25.45
N LYS A 99 -2.04 -11.22 25.71
CA LYS A 99 -1.56 -10.12 26.55
C LYS A 99 -0.17 -9.60 26.12
N VAL A 100 -0.06 -9.20 24.87
CA VAL A 100 1.19 -8.63 24.31
C VAL A 100 1.72 -7.44 25.14
N GLU A 101 0.83 -6.70 25.82
CA GLU A 101 1.17 -5.58 26.68
C GLU A 101 2.04 -5.97 27.89
N ASP A 102 2.02 -7.25 28.31
CA ASP A 102 2.87 -7.76 29.41
C ASP A 102 4.37 -7.78 29.00
N ILE A 103 4.71 -7.64 27.73
CA ILE A 103 6.09 -7.35 27.28
C ILE A 103 6.61 -6.05 27.91
N GLY A 104 5.71 -5.15 28.33
CA GLY A 104 6.05 -3.94 29.08
C GLY A 104 6.86 -4.18 30.35
N LEU A 105 6.82 -5.36 30.95
CA LEU A 105 7.69 -5.75 32.06
C LEU A 105 9.19 -5.63 31.71
N TYR A 106 9.55 -5.72 30.44
CA TYR A 106 10.93 -5.53 29.98
C TYR A 106 11.50 -4.15 30.37
N PHE A 107 10.66 -3.12 30.39
CA PHE A 107 11.10 -1.76 30.70
C PHE A 107 11.50 -1.53 32.16
N GLU A 108 11.20 -2.47 33.07
CA GLU A 108 11.68 -2.45 34.46
C GLU A 108 13.16 -2.85 34.58
N GLY A 109 13.71 -3.53 33.57
CA GLY A 109 15.09 -3.98 33.54
C GLY A 109 15.56 -4.19 32.09
N ILE A 110 15.82 -3.09 31.40
CA ILE A 110 16.30 -3.10 30.01
C ILE A 110 17.75 -3.59 29.98
N GLN A 111 18.00 -4.62 29.16
CA GLN A 111 19.34 -5.12 28.93
C GLN A 111 20.02 -4.31 27.80
N PRO A 112 21.12 -3.58 28.07
CA PRO A 112 21.76 -2.69 27.08
C PRO A 112 22.32 -3.42 25.84
N THR A 113 22.64 -4.70 25.98
CA THR A 113 23.16 -5.54 24.89
C THR A 113 22.09 -6.23 24.09
N THR A 114 20.81 -6.02 24.42
CA THR A 114 19.66 -6.62 23.73
C THR A 114 18.89 -5.58 22.93
N VAL A 115 18.54 -5.96 21.71
CA VAL A 115 17.53 -5.24 20.89
C VAL A 115 16.28 -6.11 20.86
N LEU A 116 15.21 -5.67 21.54
CA LEU A 116 13.91 -6.35 21.54
C LEU A 116 13.00 -5.71 20.48
N VAL A 117 12.52 -6.53 19.55
CA VAL A 117 11.65 -6.09 18.44
C VAL A 117 10.29 -6.79 18.53
N VAL A 118 9.22 -6.00 18.53
CA VAL A 118 7.84 -6.49 18.55
C VAL A 118 7.16 -6.08 17.24
N CYS A 119 6.89 -7.06 16.36
CA CYS A 119 6.20 -6.86 15.09
C CYS A 119 4.72 -7.22 15.25
N TYR A 120 3.86 -6.21 15.25
CA TYR A 120 2.43 -6.36 15.50
C TYR A 120 1.63 -5.93 14.26
N LYS A 121 1.09 -6.90 13.53
CA LYS A 121 0.32 -6.67 12.31
C LYS A 121 -1.15 -6.48 12.64
N THR A 122 -1.63 -5.26 12.47
CA THR A 122 -3.04 -4.93 12.68
C THR A 122 -3.88 -5.43 11.52
N ASN A 123 -5.00 -6.09 11.79
CA ASN A 123 -5.94 -6.54 10.78
C ASN A 123 -7.16 -5.60 10.67
N ASN A 124 -7.67 -5.39 9.46
CA ASN A 124 -8.91 -4.66 9.22
C ASN A 124 -10.16 -5.52 9.49
N ASP A 125 -10.00 -6.84 9.54
CA ASP A 125 -11.09 -7.78 9.78
C ASP A 125 -11.31 -7.92 11.30
N PRO A 126 -12.46 -7.49 11.84
CA PRO A 126 -12.75 -7.56 13.27
C PRO A 126 -12.86 -9.00 13.80
N THR A 127 -12.99 -10.00 12.91
CA THR A 127 -13.06 -11.42 13.26
C THR A 127 -11.68 -12.05 13.44
N LYS A 128 -10.61 -11.40 12.93
CA LYS A 128 -9.24 -11.87 13.01
C LYS A 128 -8.48 -11.20 14.16
N SER A 129 -7.46 -11.88 14.67
CA SER A 129 -6.51 -11.30 15.64
C SER A 129 -5.85 -10.04 15.09
N GLY A 130 -5.52 -9.08 15.96
CA GLY A 130 -4.83 -7.86 15.56
C GLY A 130 -5.67 -6.59 15.68
N LYS A 131 -6.28 -6.37 16.86
CA LYS A 131 -6.86 -5.06 17.20
C LYS A 131 -5.77 -4.01 17.26
N ASN A 132 -6.13 -2.75 17.00
CA ASN A 132 -5.16 -1.65 17.15
C ASN A 132 -4.57 -1.63 18.56
N ILE A 133 -3.27 -1.32 18.65
CA ILE A 133 -2.60 -1.08 19.94
C ILE A 133 -3.20 0.19 20.58
N ASP A 134 -3.58 0.09 21.85
CA ASP A 134 -4.07 1.26 22.59
C ASP A 134 -2.90 2.20 22.90
N LYS A 135 -2.86 3.33 22.21
CA LYS A 135 -1.83 4.37 22.40
C LYS A 135 -1.87 5.05 23.77
N ARG A 136 -2.93 4.82 24.57
CA ARG A 136 -3.05 5.31 25.95
C ARG A 136 -2.47 4.34 26.97
N SER A 137 -2.21 3.09 26.56
CA SER A 137 -1.68 2.04 27.45
C SER A 137 -0.30 2.41 28.02
N THR A 138 0.01 1.87 29.18
CA THR A 138 1.34 2.02 29.81
C THR A 138 2.42 1.42 28.91
N PHE A 139 2.15 0.27 28.31
CA PHE A 139 3.04 -0.39 27.35
C PHE A 139 3.46 0.55 26.21
N TYR A 140 2.49 1.16 25.52
CA TYR A 140 2.79 2.07 24.40
C TYR A 140 3.60 3.30 24.84
N LYS A 141 3.24 3.89 26.00
CA LYS A 141 3.97 5.05 26.54
C LYS A 141 5.42 4.72 26.89
N GLN A 142 5.64 3.55 27.51
CA GLN A 142 6.99 3.05 27.83
C GLN A 142 7.78 2.73 26.56
N ALA A 143 7.17 2.05 25.58
CA ALA A 143 7.78 1.78 24.28
C ALA A 143 8.28 3.06 23.61
N LYS A 144 7.48 4.14 23.64
CA LYS A 144 7.85 5.44 23.11
C LYS A 144 8.94 6.15 23.91
N LYS A 145 9.00 5.93 25.21
CA LYS A 145 10.00 6.55 26.11
C LYS A 145 11.37 5.90 25.97
N PHE A 146 11.42 4.58 25.87
CA PHE A 146 12.65 3.81 25.96
C PHE A 146 13.13 3.22 24.62
N GLY A 147 12.33 3.30 23.58
CA GLY A 147 12.63 2.72 22.30
C GLY A 147 12.09 3.53 21.12
N ALA A 148 12.03 2.88 19.96
CA ALA A 148 11.41 3.41 18.76
C ALA A 148 10.02 2.79 18.56
N VAL A 149 9.05 3.62 18.18
CA VAL A 149 7.68 3.19 17.86
C VAL A 149 7.37 3.64 16.44
N PHE A 150 7.12 2.69 15.56
CA PHE A 150 6.75 2.93 14.17
C PHE A 150 5.32 2.43 13.91
N GLU A 151 4.45 3.33 13.46
CA GLU A 151 3.07 3.02 13.07
C GLU A 151 2.95 2.97 11.56
N SER A 152 2.77 1.78 11.01
CA SER A 152 2.68 1.53 9.59
C SER A 152 1.24 1.66 9.09
N ASN A 153 0.93 2.75 8.42
CA ASN A 153 -0.39 3.02 7.85
C ASN A 153 -0.40 2.81 6.34
N PRO A 154 -1.51 2.32 5.76
CA PRO A 154 -1.65 2.16 4.32
C PRO A 154 -1.43 3.47 3.57
N ILE A 155 -0.80 3.36 2.41
CA ILE A 155 -0.64 4.48 1.49
C ILE A 155 -1.95 4.63 0.70
N PRO A 156 -2.51 5.83 0.58
CA PRO A 156 -3.67 6.08 -0.27
C PRO A 156 -3.40 5.69 -1.73
N ASP A 157 -4.38 5.11 -2.42
CA ASP A 157 -4.24 4.59 -3.79
C ASP A 157 -3.66 5.63 -4.77
N TYR A 158 -4.04 6.90 -4.63
CA TYR A 158 -3.51 7.97 -5.48
C TYR A 158 -2.01 8.25 -5.28
N ARG A 159 -1.39 7.74 -4.22
CA ARG A 159 0.06 7.87 -3.97
C ARG A 159 0.86 6.65 -4.41
N ILE A 160 0.21 5.56 -4.80
CA ILE A 160 0.89 4.30 -5.14
C ILE A 160 1.85 4.48 -6.32
N ALA A 161 1.43 5.16 -7.39
CA ALA A 161 2.33 5.41 -8.53
C ALA A 161 3.58 6.21 -8.13
N ARG A 162 3.44 7.19 -7.24
CA ARG A 162 4.58 7.94 -6.70
C ARG A 162 5.46 7.09 -5.78
N TRP A 163 4.86 6.17 -5.02
CA TRP A 163 5.61 5.22 -4.21
C TRP A 163 6.45 4.29 -5.10
N ILE A 164 5.87 3.77 -6.20
CA ILE A 164 6.58 2.94 -7.18
C ILE A 164 7.78 3.71 -7.76
N ASP A 165 7.60 4.95 -8.18
CA ASP A 165 8.67 5.81 -8.70
C ASP A 165 9.80 5.98 -7.68
N SER A 166 9.46 6.27 -6.41
CA SER A 166 10.44 6.38 -5.31
C SER A 166 11.17 5.06 -5.06
N TYR A 167 10.46 3.93 -5.04
CA TYR A 167 11.04 2.61 -4.82
C TYR A 167 12.00 2.21 -5.95
N VAL A 168 11.58 2.40 -7.19
CA VAL A 168 12.41 2.14 -8.38
C VAL A 168 13.67 3.02 -8.37
N SER A 169 13.53 4.30 -7.95
CA SER A 169 14.66 5.21 -7.84
C SER A 169 15.67 4.79 -6.77
N GLU A 170 15.21 4.21 -5.65
CA GLU A 170 16.09 3.64 -4.61
C GLU A 170 16.88 2.42 -5.11
N LEU A 171 16.38 1.71 -6.12
CA LEU A 171 17.07 0.61 -6.79
C LEU A 171 18.04 1.09 -7.89
N GLY A 172 18.22 2.41 -8.09
CA GLY A 172 19.06 2.99 -9.12
C GLY A 172 18.45 2.98 -10.53
N LEU A 173 17.14 2.72 -10.64
CA LEU A 173 16.41 2.67 -11.90
C LEU A 173 15.45 3.88 -12.00
N ARG A 174 14.87 4.05 -13.18
CA ARG A 174 13.75 4.96 -13.45
C ARG A 174 12.56 4.18 -13.96
N ILE A 175 11.37 4.76 -13.88
CA ILE A 175 10.16 4.16 -14.45
C ILE A 175 9.38 5.22 -15.23
N ALA A 176 8.82 4.83 -16.37
CA ALA A 176 7.95 5.70 -17.12
C ALA A 176 6.63 5.94 -16.36
N PRO A 177 6.05 7.17 -16.38
CA PRO A 177 4.85 7.49 -15.62
C PRO A 177 3.64 6.61 -15.94
N ASP A 178 3.48 6.23 -17.21
CA ASP A 178 2.43 5.32 -17.67
C ASP A 178 2.68 3.87 -17.23
N ALA A 179 3.95 3.43 -17.20
CA ALA A 179 4.34 2.14 -16.63
C ALA A 179 4.06 2.06 -15.13
N ALA A 180 4.39 3.13 -14.38
CA ALA A 180 4.10 3.21 -12.95
C ALA A 180 2.58 3.20 -12.68
N ALA A 181 1.80 3.90 -13.50
CA ALA A 181 0.35 3.92 -13.38
C ALA A 181 -0.28 2.55 -13.67
N LEU A 182 0.17 1.88 -14.73
CA LEU A 182 -0.29 0.53 -15.10
C LEU A 182 0.06 -0.49 -14.00
N LEU A 183 1.27 -0.41 -13.45
CA LEU A 183 1.72 -1.29 -12.38
C LEU A 183 0.91 -1.08 -11.09
N ALA A 184 0.62 0.18 -10.73
CA ALA A 184 -0.22 0.53 -9.59
C ALA A 184 -1.64 -0.02 -9.73
N GLU A 185 -2.21 0.07 -10.93
CA GLU A 185 -3.54 -0.45 -11.21
C GLU A 185 -3.60 -1.97 -11.08
N PHE A 186 -2.64 -2.66 -11.69
CA PHE A 186 -2.61 -4.12 -11.71
C PHE A 186 -2.35 -4.75 -10.34
N SER A 187 -1.47 -4.16 -9.55
CA SER A 187 -1.09 -4.70 -8.24
C SER A 187 -1.95 -4.17 -7.10
N GLY A 188 -2.77 -3.14 -7.35
CA GLY A 188 -3.51 -2.46 -6.30
C GLY A 188 -2.58 -1.75 -5.31
N SER A 189 -3.03 -1.62 -4.06
CA SER A 189 -2.27 -0.97 -2.98
C SER A 189 -1.41 -1.93 -2.14
N GLU A 190 -1.23 -3.18 -2.58
CA GLU A 190 -0.39 -4.17 -1.88
C GLU A 190 1.10 -3.91 -2.13
N LEU A 191 1.76 -3.14 -1.25
CA LEU A 191 3.16 -2.74 -1.41
C LEU A 191 4.12 -3.92 -1.54
N GLN A 192 3.89 -5.02 -0.83
CA GLN A 192 4.69 -6.24 -0.92
C GLN A 192 4.69 -6.81 -2.35
N LYS A 193 3.51 -6.90 -2.96
CA LYS A 193 3.35 -7.39 -4.33
C LYS A 193 4.02 -6.45 -5.34
N LEU A 194 3.88 -5.14 -5.14
CA LEU A 194 4.53 -4.12 -5.97
C LEU A 194 6.05 -4.23 -5.91
N ALA A 195 6.62 -4.31 -4.70
CA ALA A 195 8.07 -4.48 -4.50
C ALA A 195 8.59 -5.74 -5.20
N LEU A 196 7.95 -6.90 -4.97
CA LEU A 196 8.31 -8.15 -5.62
C LEU A 196 8.23 -8.09 -7.15
N THR A 197 7.22 -7.37 -7.69
CA THR A 197 7.08 -7.20 -9.14
C THR A 197 8.19 -6.34 -9.71
N VAL A 198 8.53 -5.23 -9.05
CA VAL A 198 9.65 -4.36 -9.46
C VAL A 198 10.99 -5.11 -9.37
N ASP A 199 11.21 -5.88 -8.31
CA ASP A 199 12.42 -6.71 -8.15
C ASP A 199 12.54 -7.78 -9.24
N LYS A 200 11.40 -8.37 -9.65
CA LYS A 200 11.36 -9.30 -10.79
C LYS A 200 11.72 -8.58 -12.10
N LEU A 201 11.12 -7.43 -12.36
CA LEU A 201 11.42 -6.62 -13.54
C LEU A 201 12.90 -6.27 -13.62
N ARG A 202 13.49 -5.80 -12.52
CA ARG A 202 14.92 -5.50 -12.43
C ARG A 202 15.82 -6.67 -12.85
N LYS A 203 15.43 -7.92 -12.52
CA LYS A 203 16.21 -9.13 -12.85
C LYS A 203 16.10 -9.55 -14.32
N VAL A 204 15.04 -9.17 -15.02
CA VAL A 204 14.80 -9.53 -16.42
C VAL A 204 15.18 -8.41 -17.39
N LEU A 205 15.35 -7.19 -16.90
CA LEU A 205 15.84 -6.08 -17.74
C LEU A 205 17.31 -6.28 -18.10
N PRO A 206 17.73 -5.91 -19.33
CA PRO A 206 19.12 -5.85 -19.72
C PRO A 206 19.93 -4.97 -18.75
N GLU A 207 21.20 -5.37 -18.46
CA GLU A 207 22.05 -4.67 -17.47
C GLU A 207 22.34 -3.20 -17.83
N ASP A 208 22.32 -2.86 -19.12
CA ASP A 208 22.54 -1.51 -19.64
C ASP A 208 21.28 -0.64 -19.57
N ARG A 209 20.11 -1.23 -19.32
CA ARG A 209 18.85 -0.52 -19.27
C ARG A 209 18.54 -0.01 -17.87
N GLN A 210 18.54 1.30 -17.71
CA GLN A 210 18.27 1.98 -16.44
C GLN A 210 16.82 2.47 -16.28
N ARG A 211 15.93 2.15 -17.24
CA ARG A 211 14.54 2.63 -17.21
C ARG A 211 13.56 1.50 -17.54
N ILE A 212 12.55 1.39 -16.70
CA ILE A 212 11.39 0.52 -16.91
C ILE A 212 10.38 1.27 -17.79
N GLU A 213 10.09 0.70 -18.94
CA GLU A 213 9.11 1.21 -19.87
C GLU A 213 7.78 0.44 -19.75
N LEU A 214 6.74 0.98 -20.35
CA LEU A 214 5.42 0.38 -20.35
C LEU A 214 5.43 -1.05 -20.92
N GLN A 215 6.20 -1.27 -21.99
CA GLN A 215 6.32 -2.57 -22.64
C GLN A 215 6.89 -3.63 -21.69
N ASP A 216 7.84 -3.26 -20.81
CA ASP A 216 8.40 -4.19 -19.83
C ASP A 216 7.32 -4.68 -18.84
N ILE A 217 6.36 -3.81 -18.48
CA ILE A 217 5.21 -4.20 -17.66
C ILE A 217 4.29 -5.15 -18.42
N GLU A 218 3.99 -4.84 -19.67
CA GLU A 218 3.12 -5.66 -20.51
C GLU A 218 3.66 -7.08 -20.69
N GLU A 219 4.93 -7.20 -21.02
CA GLU A 219 5.60 -8.48 -21.28
C GLU A 219 5.83 -9.34 -20.02
N ASN A 220 6.22 -8.71 -18.94
CA ASN A 220 6.69 -9.45 -17.74
C ASN A 220 5.65 -9.56 -16.62
N VAL A 221 4.66 -8.68 -16.59
CA VAL A 221 3.56 -8.70 -15.60
C VAL A 221 2.29 -9.31 -16.20
N GLY A 222 2.26 -9.47 -17.52
CA GLY A 222 1.14 -10.08 -18.25
C GLY A 222 -0.11 -9.21 -18.30
N VAL A 223 0.07 -7.90 -18.30
CA VAL A 223 -1.00 -6.89 -18.39
C VAL A 223 -0.94 -6.22 -19.74
N SER A 224 -2.02 -6.23 -20.50
CA SER A 224 -2.10 -5.46 -21.75
C SER A 224 -2.54 -4.03 -21.44
N ARG A 225 -1.79 -3.07 -21.92
CA ARG A 225 -2.13 -1.65 -21.85
C ARG A 225 -3.50 -1.37 -22.47
N ASP A 226 -3.72 -1.93 -23.66
CA ASP A 226 -4.91 -1.59 -24.48
C ASP A 226 -6.21 -2.02 -23.80
N TYR A 227 -6.14 -2.96 -22.83
CA TYR A 227 -7.29 -3.55 -22.17
C TYR A 227 -7.14 -3.51 -20.63
N SER A 228 -6.91 -2.30 -20.11
CA SER A 228 -6.87 -2.06 -18.67
C SER A 228 -8.03 -1.16 -18.21
N ALA A 229 -8.38 -1.17 -16.94
CA ALA A 229 -9.39 -0.26 -16.42
C ALA A 229 -8.90 1.21 -16.50
N PHE A 230 -7.58 1.43 -16.49
CA PHE A 230 -6.98 2.75 -16.76
C PHE A 230 -7.29 3.24 -18.18
N GLU A 231 -7.09 2.40 -19.20
CA GLU A 231 -7.42 2.76 -20.59
C GLU A 231 -8.94 2.90 -20.79
N LEU A 232 -9.75 2.14 -20.04
CA LEU A 232 -11.20 2.34 -20.04
C LEU A 232 -11.57 3.72 -19.45
N THR A 233 -11.00 4.10 -18.30
CA THR A 233 -11.24 5.44 -17.73
C THR A 233 -10.77 6.55 -18.64
N LYS A 234 -9.66 6.36 -19.33
CA LYS A 234 -9.14 7.29 -20.34
C LYS A 234 -10.07 7.40 -21.54
N ALA A 235 -10.49 6.27 -22.11
CA ALA A 235 -11.42 6.24 -23.24
C ALA A 235 -12.75 6.94 -22.87
N LEU A 236 -13.29 6.69 -21.68
CA LEU A 236 -14.47 7.38 -21.16
C LEU A 236 -14.22 8.88 -20.99
N SER A 237 -13.08 9.26 -20.40
CA SER A 237 -12.69 10.67 -20.21
C SER A 237 -12.67 11.46 -21.52
N LEU A 238 -12.19 10.82 -22.59
CA LEU A 238 -12.12 11.40 -23.94
C LEU A 238 -13.40 11.22 -24.75
N LYS A 239 -14.41 10.52 -24.21
CA LYS A 239 -15.62 10.08 -24.91
C LYS A 239 -15.34 9.24 -26.17
N ASP A 240 -14.23 8.49 -26.16
CA ASP A 240 -13.90 7.52 -27.22
C ASP A 240 -14.74 6.25 -27.04
N SER A 241 -15.92 6.26 -27.61
CA SER A 241 -16.89 5.16 -27.51
C SER A 241 -16.36 3.86 -28.13
N VAL A 242 -15.66 3.96 -29.26
CA VAL A 242 -15.13 2.77 -29.96
C VAL A 242 -14.12 2.04 -29.09
N LYS A 243 -13.18 2.78 -28.53
CA LYS A 243 -12.16 2.21 -27.63
C LYS A 243 -12.79 1.71 -26.34
N ALA A 244 -13.70 2.45 -25.73
CA ALA A 244 -14.37 2.05 -24.49
C ALA A 244 -15.10 0.71 -24.67
N PHE A 245 -15.91 0.53 -25.73
CA PHE A 245 -16.61 -0.72 -25.98
C PHE A 245 -15.67 -1.87 -26.33
N ARG A 246 -14.58 -1.63 -27.06
CA ARG A 246 -13.56 -2.65 -27.34
C ARG A 246 -12.96 -3.20 -26.03
N ILE A 247 -12.63 -2.31 -25.09
CA ILE A 247 -12.08 -2.71 -23.77
C ILE A 247 -13.12 -3.51 -22.98
N VAL A 248 -14.36 -3.05 -22.92
CA VAL A 248 -15.42 -3.71 -22.17
C VAL A 248 -15.75 -5.09 -22.77
N HIS A 249 -15.71 -5.25 -24.08
CA HIS A 249 -15.82 -6.56 -24.76
C HIS A 249 -14.71 -7.50 -24.31
N PHE A 250 -13.47 -7.03 -24.30
CA PHE A 250 -12.34 -7.83 -23.87
C PHE A 250 -12.47 -8.26 -22.38
N PHE A 251 -13.00 -7.40 -21.52
CA PHE A 251 -13.28 -7.75 -20.13
C PHE A 251 -14.38 -8.82 -20.02
N ALA A 252 -15.43 -8.70 -20.82
CA ALA A 252 -16.52 -9.68 -20.89
C ALA A 252 -16.02 -11.09 -21.29
N ASP A 253 -15.07 -11.17 -22.22
CA ASP A 253 -14.46 -12.42 -22.66
C ASP A 253 -13.52 -13.05 -21.64
N SER A 254 -13.06 -12.28 -20.65
CA SER A 254 -12.08 -12.73 -19.66
C SER A 254 -12.48 -12.35 -18.22
N PRO A 255 -13.66 -12.75 -17.71
CA PRO A 255 -14.20 -12.26 -16.43
C PRO A 255 -13.39 -12.69 -15.21
N LYS A 256 -12.65 -13.80 -15.29
CA LYS A 256 -11.74 -14.22 -14.22
C LYS A 256 -10.53 -13.29 -14.07
N ARG A 257 -10.05 -12.72 -15.18
CA ARG A 257 -8.92 -11.81 -15.21
C ARG A 257 -9.35 -10.37 -14.92
N PHE A 258 -10.54 -9.99 -15.33
CA PHE A 258 -11.12 -8.65 -15.17
C PHE A 258 -12.47 -8.73 -14.45
N PRO A 259 -12.48 -9.02 -13.13
CA PRO A 259 -13.72 -9.06 -12.36
C PRO A 259 -14.42 -7.71 -12.42
N ILE A 260 -15.74 -7.71 -12.62
CA ILE A 260 -16.54 -6.48 -12.71
C ILE A 260 -16.34 -5.57 -11.48
N GLN A 261 -16.14 -6.14 -10.30
CA GLN A 261 -15.94 -5.37 -9.06
C GLN A 261 -14.67 -4.51 -9.10
N MET A 262 -13.58 -5.00 -9.71
CA MET A 262 -12.36 -4.23 -9.89
C MET A 262 -12.57 -3.07 -10.86
N THR A 263 -13.25 -3.32 -11.97
CA THR A 263 -13.61 -2.29 -12.96
C THR A 263 -14.50 -1.23 -12.35
N MET A 264 -15.53 -1.65 -11.58
CA MET A 264 -16.42 -0.71 -10.86
C MET A 264 -15.65 0.16 -9.85
N ALA A 265 -14.70 -0.42 -9.11
CA ALA A 265 -13.87 0.33 -8.17
C ALA A 265 -13.01 1.39 -8.89
N ALA A 266 -12.39 1.03 -10.01
CA ALA A 266 -11.58 1.94 -10.81
C ALA A 266 -12.41 3.09 -11.39
N LEU A 267 -13.56 2.78 -11.99
CA LEU A 267 -14.49 3.79 -12.53
C LEU A 267 -15.01 4.72 -11.42
N SER A 268 -15.41 4.17 -10.27
CA SER A 268 -15.89 4.95 -9.13
C SER A 268 -14.80 5.89 -8.60
N GLY A 269 -13.57 5.40 -8.45
CA GLY A 269 -12.44 6.22 -8.04
C GLY A 269 -12.15 7.36 -9.01
N HIS A 270 -12.24 7.09 -10.32
CA HIS A 270 -12.04 8.10 -11.35
C HIS A 270 -13.11 9.19 -11.31
N PHE A 271 -14.40 8.84 -11.32
CA PHE A 271 -15.48 9.83 -11.32
C PHE A 271 -15.62 10.60 -9.99
N ILE A 272 -15.29 9.97 -8.85
CA ILE A 272 -15.17 10.69 -7.56
C ILE A 272 -14.04 11.72 -7.64
N ARG A 273 -12.92 11.38 -8.26
CA ARG A 273 -11.80 12.30 -8.45
C ARG A 273 -12.17 13.46 -9.37
N LEU A 274 -12.94 13.20 -10.44
CA LEU A 274 -13.48 14.26 -11.29
C LEU A 274 -14.43 15.21 -10.52
N LEU A 275 -15.30 14.67 -9.66
CA LEU A 275 -16.18 15.49 -8.83
C LEU A 275 -15.38 16.42 -7.89
N ARG A 276 -14.32 15.87 -7.27
CA ARG A 276 -13.40 16.65 -6.43
C ARG A 276 -12.63 17.69 -7.23
N TYR A 277 -12.25 17.38 -8.47
CA TYR A 277 -11.60 18.32 -9.37
C TYR A 277 -12.52 19.52 -9.66
N HIS A 278 -13.79 19.29 -9.97
CA HIS A 278 -14.76 20.35 -10.15
C HIS A 278 -14.93 21.21 -8.88
N ALA A 279 -15.01 20.60 -7.70
CA ALA A 279 -15.14 21.34 -6.44
C ALA A 279 -13.92 22.26 -6.19
N LEU A 280 -12.71 21.79 -6.48
CA LEU A 280 -11.49 22.59 -6.35
C LEU A 280 -11.43 23.73 -7.37
N LEU A 281 -11.87 23.50 -8.62
CA LEU A 281 -12.00 24.57 -9.62
C LEU A 281 -12.98 25.66 -9.16
N MET A 282 -14.12 25.25 -8.61
CA MET A 282 -15.12 26.20 -8.10
C MET A 282 -14.63 27.00 -6.88
N SER A 283 -13.71 26.46 -6.09
CA SER A 283 -13.05 27.17 -4.98
C SER A 283 -11.93 28.09 -5.44
N GLY A 284 -11.62 28.16 -6.73
CA GLY A 284 -10.56 29.01 -7.27
C GLY A 284 -9.14 28.45 -7.09
N ALA A 285 -9.00 27.14 -6.80
CA ALA A 285 -7.70 26.52 -6.62
C ALA A 285 -6.88 26.55 -7.93
N GLN A 286 -5.58 26.78 -7.81
CA GLN A 286 -4.66 26.76 -8.94
C GLN A 286 -4.47 25.32 -9.46
N ARG A 287 -4.14 25.18 -10.76
CA ARG A 287 -3.93 23.87 -11.42
C ARG A 287 -2.95 22.97 -10.66
N SER A 288 -1.81 23.53 -10.24
CA SER A 288 -0.78 22.80 -9.48
C SER A 288 -1.32 22.24 -8.16
N ASP A 289 -2.15 23.03 -7.46
CA ASP A 289 -2.70 22.65 -6.17
C ASP A 289 -3.77 21.58 -6.33
N ILE A 290 -4.58 21.67 -7.39
CA ILE A 290 -5.57 20.64 -7.73
C ILE A 290 -4.88 19.30 -7.99
N LEU A 291 -3.85 19.28 -8.83
CA LEU A 291 -3.11 18.06 -9.15
C LEU A 291 -2.47 17.46 -7.89
N ALA A 292 -1.85 18.30 -7.06
CA ALA A 292 -1.21 17.86 -5.81
C ALA A 292 -2.23 17.30 -4.81
N GLN A 293 -3.37 17.99 -4.59
CA GLN A 293 -4.41 17.55 -3.65
C GLN A 293 -5.13 16.27 -4.09
N LEU A 294 -5.30 16.09 -5.40
CA LEU A 294 -5.93 14.89 -5.97
C LEU A 294 -4.93 13.76 -6.25
N GLY A 295 -3.62 14.02 -6.08
CA GLY A 295 -2.56 13.06 -6.38
C GLY A 295 -2.51 12.69 -7.87
N ILE A 296 -2.89 13.62 -8.76
CA ILE A 296 -2.83 13.41 -10.20
C ILE A 296 -1.40 13.68 -10.67
N ASN A 297 -0.78 12.68 -11.31
CA ASN A 297 0.51 12.88 -11.96
C ASN A 297 0.37 13.95 -13.06
N PRO A 298 1.24 14.99 -13.10
CA PRO A 298 1.21 16.03 -14.13
C PRO A 298 1.17 15.51 -15.58
N TYR A 299 1.73 14.33 -15.83
CA TYR A 299 1.68 13.65 -17.12
C TYR A 299 0.23 13.39 -17.59
N PHE A 300 -0.68 13.07 -16.68
CA PHE A 300 -2.10 12.80 -16.98
C PHE A 300 -3.01 14.01 -16.81
N ALA A 301 -2.47 15.18 -16.47
CA ALA A 301 -3.27 16.38 -16.20
C ALA A 301 -4.20 16.76 -17.38
N GLY A 302 -3.68 16.68 -18.62
CA GLY A 302 -4.48 16.98 -19.82
C GLY A 302 -5.68 16.05 -20.03
N GLU A 303 -5.59 14.79 -19.62
CA GLU A 303 -6.70 13.83 -19.68
C GLU A 303 -7.80 14.22 -18.68
N TYR A 304 -7.42 14.59 -17.44
CA TYR A 304 -8.38 15.05 -16.44
C TYR A 304 -9.04 16.36 -16.80
N GLU A 305 -8.31 17.32 -17.38
CA GLU A 305 -8.86 18.59 -17.88
C GLU A 305 -9.86 18.36 -19.02
N THR A 306 -9.61 17.40 -19.88
CA THR A 306 -10.54 17.01 -20.94
C THR A 306 -11.77 16.31 -20.35
N ALA A 307 -11.57 15.42 -19.38
CA ALA A 307 -12.66 14.74 -18.70
C ALA A 307 -13.59 15.73 -17.97
N VAL A 308 -13.03 16.72 -17.30
CA VAL A 308 -13.80 17.80 -16.61
C VAL A 308 -14.66 18.58 -17.60
N ARG A 309 -14.16 18.86 -18.80
CA ARG A 309 -14.95 19.52 -19.88
C ARG A 309 -16.05 18.61 -20.42
N ASN A 310 -15.76 17.33 -20.62
CA ASN A 310 -16.68 16.34 -21.18
C ASN A 310 -17.79 15.92 -20.20
N TYR A 311 -17.52 16.01 -18.89
CA TYR A 311 -18.43 15.60 -17.82
C TYR A 311 -18.68 16.76 -16.84
N PRO A 312 -19.68 17.63 -17.10
CA PRO A 312 -20.11 18.65 -16.15
C PRO A 312 -20.54 18.01 -14.81
N VAL A 313 -20.50 18.77 -13.72
CA VAL A 313 -20.80 18.30 -12.35
C VAL A 313 -22.06 17.43 -12.28
N ARG A 314 -23.14 17.87 -12.91
CA ARG A 314 -24.41 17.13 -12.95
C ARG A 314 -24.26 15.75 -13.59
N LYS A 315 -23.51 15.65 -14.70
CA LYS A 315 -23.25 14.37 -15.38
C LYS A 315 -22.35 13.46 -14.53
N VAL A 316 -21.32 14.02 -13.88
CA VAL A 316 -20.47 13.25 -12.96
C VAL A 316 -21.30 12.65 -11.83
N MET A 317 -22.20 13.41 -11.22
CA MET A 317 -23.10 12.92 -10.16
C MET A 317 -24.04 11.81 -10.67
N GLN A 318 -24.56 11.94 -11.89
CA GLN A 318 -25.38 10.89 -12.52
C GLN A 318 -24.58 9.62 -12.73
N VAL A 319 -23.34 9.73 -13.24
CA VAL A 319 -22.44 8.58 -13.42
C VAL A 319 -22.11 7.89 -12.10
N ILE A 320 -21.84 8.64 -11.05
CA ILE A 320 -21.60 8.06 -9.70
C ILE A 320 -22.84 7.30 -9.21
N SER A 321 -24.05 7.81 -9.46
CA SER A 321 -25.29 7.13 -9.11
C SER A 321 -25.48 5.83 -9.91
N LEU A 322 -25.17 5.86 -11.22
CA LEU A 322 -25.19 4.68 -12.07
C LEU A 322 -24.17 3.62 -11.59
N LEU A 323 -22.95 4.04 -11.27
CA LEU A 323 -21.93 3.12 -10.75
C LEU A 323 -22.37 2.42 -9.47
N LYS A 324 -23.01 3.15 -8.54
CA LYS A 324 -23.59 2.56 -7.33
C LYS A 324 -24.69 1.54 -7.66
N GLU A 325 -25.59 1.86 -8.59
CA GLU A 325 -26.67 0.97 -9.02
C GLU A 325 -26.10 -0.33 -9.61
N TYR A 326 -25.14 -0.21 -10.54
CA TYR A 326 -24.56 -1.37 -11.22
C TYR A 326 -23.65 -2.20 -10.31
N ASP A 327 -22.95 -1.59 -9.37
CA ASP A 327 -22.21 -2.30 -8.32
C ASP A 327 -23.18 -3.15 -7.47
N GLN A 328 -24.31 -2.60 -7.10
CA GLN A 328 -25.35 -3.34 -6.36
C GLN A 328 -25.96 -4.46 -7.21
N ARG A 329 -26.26 -4.20 -8.49
CA ARG A 329 -26.79 -5.23 -9.42
C ARG A 329 -25.80 -6.38 -9.62
N SER A 330 -24.50 -6.09 -9.71
CA SER A 330 -23.46 -7.12 -9.88
C SER A 330 -23.31 -8.06 -8.68
N LYS A 331 -23.71 -7.61 -7.48
CA LYS A 331 -23.60 -8.36 -6.21
C LYS A 331 -24.91 -9.05 -5.78
N SER A 332 -26.04 -8.63 -6.34
CA SER A 332 -27.35 -9.12 -5.95
C SER A 332 -27.95 -10.02 -7.03
N GLY A 333 -28.88 -10.90 -6.64
CA GLY A 333 -29.65 -11.71 -7.58
C GLY A 333 -30.62 -10.93 -8.48
N THR A 334 -30.62 -9.60 -8.40
CA THR A 334 -31.51 -8.71 -9.18
C THR A 334 -31.01 -8.43 -10.61
N ARG A 335 -29.86 -9.01 -11.01
CA ARG A 335 -29.31 -8.82 -12.37
C ARG A 335 -30.05 -9.60 -13.46
N GLY A 336 -30.95 -10.52 -13.09
CA GLY A 336 -31.63 -11.43 -14.03
C GLY A 336 -30.62 -12.39 -14.68
N GLU A 337 -30.76 -12.63 -15.99
CA GLU A 337 -29.81 -13.44 -16.77
C GLU A 337 -28.58 -12.69 -17.29
N ALA A 338 -28.49 -11.37 -17.02
CA ALA A 338 -27.38 -10.56 -17.53
C ALA A 338 -26.04 -11.01 -16.94
N SER A 339 -25.05 -11.21 -17.80
CA SER A 339 -23.66 -11.46 -17.41
C SER A 339 -22.99 -10.21 -16.87
N ASP A 340 -21.83 -10.37 -16.22
CA ASP A 340 -20.99 -9.23 -15.80
C ASP A 340 -20.57 -8.37 -17.00
N GLY A 341 -20.35 -9.00 -18.17
CA GLY A 341 -20.05 -8.31 -19.42
C GLY A 341 -21.21 -7.46 -19.92
N ASP A 342 -22.43 -7.98 -19.87
CA ASP A 342 -23.63 -7.23 -20.28
C ASP A 342 -23.84 -6.00 -19.39
N LEU A 343 -23.66 -6.16 -18.07
CA LEU A 343 -23.74 -5.05 -17.13
C LEU A 343 -22.70 -3.96 -17.42
N LEU A 344 -21.46 -4.33 -17.74
CA LEU A 344 -20.41 -3.38 -18.09
C LEU A 344 -20.70 -2.65 -19.40
N GLN A 345 -21.20 -3.36 -20.39
CA GLN A 345 -21.58 -2.77 -21.68
C GLN A 345 -22.73 -1.76 -21.54
N GLU A 346 -23.79 -2.16 -20.81
CA GLU A 346 -24.91 -1.27 -20.53
C GLU A 346 -24.50 -0.02 -19.75
N LEU A 347 -23.69 -0.22 -18.70
CA LEU A 347 -23.15 0.90 -17.92
C LEU A 347 -22.30 1.86 -18.77
N THR A 348 -21.41 1.29 -19.61
CA THR A 348 -20.54 2.07 -20.50
C THR A 348 -21.37 2.94 -21.46
N ALA A 349 -22.41 2.36 -22.04
CA ALA A 349 -23.36 3.09 -22.90
C ALA A 349 -24.00 4.27 -22.16
N LYS A 350 -24.48 4.06 -20.93
CA LYS A 350 -25.12 5.10 -20.10
C LYS A 350 -24.15 6.21 -19.63
N ILE A 351 -22.88 5.86 -19.41
CA ILE A 351 -21.84 6.85 -19.08
C ILE A 351 -21.56 7.76 -20.27
N LEU A 352 -21.46 7.19 -21.47
CA LEU A 352 -21.13 7.91 -22.70
C LEU A 352 -22.29 8.76 -23.23
N ALA A 353 -23.54 8.32 -23.04
CA ALA A 353 -24.72 9.09 -23.37
C ALA A 353 -24.80 10.39 -22.54
#